data_b1bc7c978e6984bc03c46fb64e391545
#
_entry.id   b1bc7c978e6984bc03c46fb64e391545
#
_cell.length_a   1.000
_cell.length_b   1.000
_cell.length_c   1.000
_cell.angle_alpha   90.00
_cell.angle_beta   90.00
_cell.angle_gamma   90.00
#
_symmetry.space_group_name_H-M   'P 1'
#
loop_
_entity.id
_entity.type
_entity.pdbx_description
1 polymer ?
#
loop_
_entity_poly.entity_id
_entity_poly.type
_entity_poly.pdbx_seq_one_letter_code
_entity_poly.pdbx_strand_id
1 'polypeptide(L)'
;MITAADPEIGARIKSVVDHGRDGSLQSQEVGTNMRMSEVFAAIGRVQLKHLDDWLARRRSNAAMLSETVGSHPKLHAPQVRPDSQHAWHQYCLQTENVEAFLQHMATHDIDARRIYPVPCHQHPVYKDHQQANDEFSVTSQLSQQLVSIPVHHGLSEVELDRIVEALNSY
;
A
#
# COMPACT_ATOMS: atom_id res chain seq x y z
N MET A 1 -4.95 -0.48 14.66
CA MET A 1 -4.25 -0.39 15.96
C MET A 1 -3.48 0.93 16.00
N ILE A 2 -3.52 1.63 17.13
CA ILE A 2 -2.78 2.86 17.36
C ILE A 2 -1.82 2.60 18.52
N THR A 3 -0.57 3.04 18.39
CA THR A 3 0.45 3.00 19.45
C THR A 3 0.93 4.43 19.73
N ALA A 4 1.19 4.75 20.98
CA ALA A 4 1.72 6.03 21.40
C ALA A 4 2.88 5.79 22.38
N ALA A 5 4.00 6.49 22.16
CA ALA A 5 5.14 6.47 23.10
C ALA A 5 4.87 7.33 24.33
N ASP A 6 4.07 8.39 24.18
CA ASP A 6 3.64 9.28 25.24
C ASP A 6 2.37 8.75 25.92
N PRO A 7 2.39 8.49 27.25
CA PRO A 7 1.23 7.98 27.99
C PRO A 7 0.03 8.95 27.98
N GLU A 8 0.22 10.26 27.97
CA GLU A 8 -0.86 11.26 27.92
C GLU A 8 -1.58 11.20 26.57
N ILE A 9 -0.82 11.13 25.47
CA ILE A 9 -1.36 10.94 24.14
C ILE A 9 -2.12 9.60 24.07
N GLY A 10 -1.55 8.53 24.64
CA GLY A 10 -2.20 7.22 24.73
C GLY A 10 -3.53 7.26 25.47
N ALA A 11 -3.60 7.96 26.59
CA ALA A 11 -4.83 8.14 27.37
C ALA A 11 -5.88 8.93 26.60
N ARG A 12 -5.47 10.00 25.92
CA ARG A 12 -6.39 10.82 25.11
C ARG A 12 -6.91 10.05 23.89
N ILE A 13 -6.08 9.28 23.20
CA ILE A 13 -6.55 8.41 22.12
C ILE A 13 -7.61 7.43 22.64
N LYS A 14 -7.36 6.81 23.82
CA LYS A 14 -8.31 5.89 24.44
C LYS A 14 -9.63 6.57 24.76
N SER A 15 -9.62 7.80 25.26
CA SER A 15 -10.82 8.61 25.50
C SER A 15 -11.58 8.88 24.19
N VAL A 16 -10.92 9.43 23.18
CA VAL A 16 -11.52 9.79 21.89
C VAL A 16 -12.19 8.59 21.21
N VAL A 17 -11.55 7.42 21.19
CA VAL A 17 -12.11 6.21 20.55
C VAL A 17 -13.25 5.58 21.34
N ASP A 18 -13.48 6.01 22.60
CA ASP A 18 -14.59 5.60 23.46
C ASP A 18 -15.51 6.77 23.80
N HIS A 19 -15.98 7.49 22.80
CA HIS A 19 -16.92 8.60 22.94
C HIS A 19 -16.43 9.80 23.77
N GLY A 20 -15.12 10.00 23.88
CA GLY A 20 -14.52 11.08 24.69
C GLY A 20 -14.61 10.84 26.21
N ARG A 21 -14.71 9.58 26.64
CA ARG A 21 -14.84 9.20 28.06
C ARG A 21 -13.49 8.96 28.71
N ASP A 22 -13.37 9.35 29.95
CA ASP A 22 -12.20 9.13 30.82
C ASP A 22 -12.32 7.91 31.74
N GLY A 23 -13.28 7.04 31.49
CA GLY A 23 -13.69 5.92 32.36
C GLY A 23 -14.99 6.20 33.12
N SER A 24 -15.50 7.42 33.10
CA SER A 24 -16.84 7.80 33.58
C SER A 24 -17.89 7.55 32.49
N LEU A 25 -19.17 7.74 32.85
CA LEU A 25 -20.28 7.71 31.90
C LEU A 25 -20.44 9.04 31.13
N GLN A 26 -19.69 10.08 31.52
CA GLN A 26 -19.73 11.40 30.90
C GLN A 26 -18.59 11.56 29.90
N SER A 27 -18.90 12.14 28.74
CA SER A 27 -17.87 12.51 27.75
C SER A 27 -17.23 13.83 28.17
N GLN A 28 -15.91 13.86 28.31
CA GLN A 28 -15.11 15.03 28.67
C GLN A 28 -14.63 15.80 27.42
N GLU A 29 -14.62 15.15 26.28
CA GLU A 29 -14.25 15.72 24.99
C GLU A 29 -15.07 15.11 23.85
N VAL A 30 -14.99 15.69 22.65
CA VAL A 30 -15.63 15.12 21.47
C VAL A 30 -14.91 13.84 21.07
N GLY A 31 -15.64 12.74 21.03
CA GLY A 31 -15.12 11.43 20.66
C GLY A 31 -16.07 10.65 19.77
N THR A 32 -15.67 9.46 19.41
CA THR A 32 -16.43 8.57 18.51
C THR A 32 -16.31 7.12 18.97
N ASN A 33 -17.15 6.24 18.44
CA ASN A 33 -17.01 4.81 18.68
C ASN A 33 -16.05 4.20 17.64
N MET A 34 -14.77 4.08 18.01
CA MET A 34 -13.76 3.39 17.21
C MET A 34 -13.16 2.19 17.97
N ARG A 35 -13.92 1.59 18.86
CA ARG A 35 -13.51 0.40 19.59
C ARG A 35 -13.43 -0.81 18.64
N MET A 36 -12.39 -1.59 18.77
CA MET A 36 -12.27 -2.88 18.06
C MET A 36 -13.22 -3.89 18.69
N SER A 37 -14.08 -4.53 17.89
CA SER A 37 -14.90 -5.63 18.38
C SER A 37 -14.05 -6.86 18.72
N GLU A 38 -14.52 -7.70 19.64
CA GLU A 38 -13.83 -8.94 20.02
C GLU A 38 -13.64 -9.90 18.85
N VAL A 39 -14.60 -9.92 17.91
CA VAL A 39 -14.51 -10.73 16.68
C VAL A 39 -13.32 -10.28 15.83
N PHE A 40 -13.17 -8.99 15.57
CA PHE A 40 -12.03 -8.47 14.80
C PHE A 40 -10.71 -8.65 15.56
N ALA A 41 -10.71 -8.52 16.89
CA ALA A 41 -9.54 -8.77 17.69
C ALA A 41 -9.12 -10.26 17.63
N ALA A 42 -10.06 -11.18 17.65
CA ALA A 42 -9.80 -12.62 17.51
C ALA A 42 -9.19 -12.95 16.13
N ILE A 43 -9.77 -12.41 15.04
CA ILE A 43 -9.24 -12.56 13.67
C ILE A 43 -7.81 -12.00 13.61
N GLY A 44 -7.60 -10.77 14.09
CA GLY A 44 -6.27 -10.13 14.08
C GLY A 44 -5.22 -10.92 14.85
N ARG A 45 -5.58 -11.51 15.99
CA ARG A 45 -4.67 -12.40 16.76
C ARG A 45 -4.26 -13.65 16.01
N VAL A 46 -5.15 -14.21 15.20
CA VAL A 46 -4.81 -15.37 14.34
C VAL A 46 -3.89 -14.94 13.23
N GLN A 47 -4.21 -13.82 12.53
CA GLN A 47 -3.39 -13.29 11.44
C GLN A 47 -1.97 -12.90 11.88
N LEU A 48 -1.82 -12.34 13.08
CA LEU A 48 -0.51 -11.98 13.65
C LEU A 48 0.44 -13.19 13.80
N LYS A 49 -0.09 -14.39 13.99
CA LYS A 49 0.76 -15.61 14.09
C LYS A 49 1.40 -15.98 12.75
N HIS A 50 0.84 -15.52 11.64
CA HIS A 50 1.30 -15.82 10.30
C HIS A 50 2.01 -14.62 9.63
N LEU A 51 2.06 -13.47 10.31
CA LEU A 51 2.51 -12.22 9.69
C LEU A 51 3.95 -12.30 9.18
N ASP A 52 4.85 -12.89 9.97
CA ASP A 52 6.27 -12.99 9.60
C ASP A 52 6.48 -13.88 8.37
N ASP A 53 5.77 -14.99 8.27
CA ASP A 53 5.80 -15.88 7.10
C ASP A 53 5.23 -15.19 5.87
N TRP A 54 4.13 -14.46 6.01
CA TRP A 54 3.54 -13.68 4.93
C TRP A 54 4.47 -12.58 4.43
N LEU A 55 5.14 -11.89 5.34
CA LEU A 55 6.11 -10.85 4.97
C LEU A 55 7.36 -11.46 4.31
N ALA A 56 7.83 -12.60 4.78
CA ALA A 56 8.94 -13.31 4.14
C ALA A 56 8.59 -13.72 2.70
N ARG A 57 7.39 -14.29 2.49
CA ARG A 57 6.92 -14.66 1.16
C ARG A 57 6.76 -13.45 0.22
N ARG A 58 6.18 -12.34 0.70
CA ARG A 58 6.08 -11.10 -0.07
C ARG A 58 7.45 -10.55 -0.48
N ARG A 59 8.45 -10.61 0.42
CA ARG A 59 9.82 -10.17 0.11
C ARG A 59 10.47 -11.06 -0.94
N SER A 60 10.29 -12.38 -0.84
CA SER A 60 10.80 -13.32 -1.85
C SER A 60 10.17 -13.07 -3.22
N ASN A 61 8.85 -12.91 -3.30
CA ASN A 61 8.16 -12.58 -4.54
C ASN A 61 8.67 -11.26 -5.12
N ALA A 62 8.78 -10.22 -4.28
CA ALA A 62 9.26 -8.91 -4.71
C ALA A 62 10.71 -8.92 -5.19
N ALA A 63 11.57 -9.76 -4.59
CA ALA A 63 12.96 -9.91 -5.04
C ALA A 63 13.02 -10.48 -6.46
N MET A 64 12.27 -11.54 -6.75
CA MET A 64 12.17 -12.15 -8.09
C MET A 64 11.62 -11.15 -9.12
N LEU A 65 10.54 -10.42 -8.79
CA LEU A 65 9.99 -9.39 -9.65
C LEU A 65 10.98 -8.25 -9.90
N SER A 66 11.74 -7.84 -8.87
CA SER A 66 12.73 -6.76 -9.00
C SER A 66 13.94 -7.18 -9.87
N GLU A 67 14.36 -8.42 -9.82
CA GLU A 67 15.39 -8.96 -10.71
C GLU A 67 14.92 -8.93 -12.17
N THR A 68 13.69 -9.39 -12.42
CA THR A 68 13.08 -9.40 -13.76
C THR A 68 12.91 -7.98 -14.30
N VAL A 69 12.31 -7.08 -13.52
CA VAL A 69 12.09 -5.67 -13.91
C VAL A 69 13.41 -4.92 -14.05
N GLY A 70 14.42 -5.21 -13.21
CA GLY A 70 15.72 -4.54 -13.24
C GLY A 70 16.52 -4.79 -14.51
N SER A 71 16.26 -5.89 -15.20
CA SER A 71 16.88 -6.21 -16.50
C SER A 71 16.07 -5.69 -17.69
N HIS A 72 14.86 -5.16 -17.48
CA HIS A 72 13.95 -4.77 -18.54
C HIS A 72 14.18 -3.30 -18.99
N PRO A 73 14.32 -3.01 -20.30
CA PRO A 73 14.70 -1.66 -20.78
C PRO A 73 13.62 -0.60 -20.61
N LYS A 74 12.34 -0.99 -20.46
CA LYS A 74 11.20 -0.08 -20.39
C LYS A 74 10.52 -0.02 -19.02
N LEU A 75 10.98 -0.82 -18.06
CA LEU A 75 10.39 -0.93 -16.74
C LEU A 75 11.39 -0.52 -15.66
N HIS A 76 10.93 0.11 -14.61
CA HIS A 76 11.78 0.49 -13.48
C HIS A 76 11.21 -0.07 -12.18
N ALA A 77 12.05 -0.85 -11.49
CA ALA A 77 11.70 -1.43 -10.19
C ALA A 77 11.69 -0.37 -9.08
N PRO A 78 10.81 -0.53 -8.07
CA PRO A 78 10.83 0.33 -6.89
C PRO A 78 12.13 0.12 -6.11
N GLN A 79 12.73 1.22 -5.65
CA GLN A 79 13.94 1.17 -4.85
C GLN A 79 13.59 1.13 -3.36
N VAL A 80 14.19 0.17 -2.65
CA VAL A 80 14.08 0.07 -1.19
C VAL A 80 15.31 0.70 -0.55
N ARG A 81 15.12 1.56 0.45
CA ARG A 81 16.23 2.15 1.19
C ARG A 81 17.01 1.07 1.94
N PRO A 82 18.37 1.17 2.00
CA PRO A 82 19.21 0.14 2.63
C PRO A 82 18.92 -0.10 4.12
N ASP A 83 18.42 0.93 4.80
CA ASP A 83 18.09 0.93 6.25
C ASP A 83 16.63 0.50 6.53
N SER A 84 15.90 -0.01 5.54
CA SER A 84 14.48 -0.31 5.65
C SER A 84 14.15 -1.71 5.18
N GLN A 85 13.17 -2.33 5.84
CA GLN A 85 12.54 -3.55 5.36
C GLN A 85 11.16 -3.25 4.79
N HIS A 86 11.00 -3.39 3.49
CA HIS A 86 9.72 -3.16 2.83
C HIS A 86 8.75 -4.32 3.09
N ALA A 87 7.50 -3.99 3.40
CA ALA A 87 6.42 -4.97 3.65
C ALA A 87 5.75 -5.46 2.35
N TRP A 88 6.00 -4.81 1.23
CA TRP A 88 5.46 -5.14 -0.09
C TRP A 88 3.94 -5.31 -0.08
N HIS A 89 3.25 -4.32 0.48
CA HIS A 89 1.78 -4.27 0.37
C HIS A 89 1.35 -4.28 -1.10
N GLN A 90 2.06 -3.52 -1.92
CA GLN A 90 1.94 -3.46 -3.37
C GLN A 90 3.35 -3.49 -3.98
N TYR A 91 3.49 -4.02 -5.19
CA TYR A 91 4.67 -3.90 -6.01
C TYR A 91 4.38 -2.90 -7.13
N CYS A 92 4.80 -1.64 -6.91
CA CYS A 92 4.59 -0.55 -7.85
C CYS A 92 5.84 -0.35 -8.70
N LEU A 93 5.77 -0.70 -9.97
CA LEU A 93 6.82 -0.41 -10.95
C LEU A 93 6.45 0.83 -11.78
N GLN A 94 7.43 1.40 -12.50
CA GLN A 94 7.21 2.49 -13.44
C GLN A 94 7.35 1.99 -14.87
N THR A 95 6.49 2.52 -15.74
CA THR A 95 6.53 2.33 -17.19
C THR A 95 6.12 3.62 -17.89
N GLU A 96 6.70 3.92 -19.06
CA GLU A 96 6.32 5.08 -19.85
C GLU A 96 4.96 4.92 -20.52
N ASN A 97 4.55 3.70 -20.82
CA ASN A 97 3.28 3.40 -21.48
C ASN A 97 2.40 2.49 -20.62
N VAL A 98 1.73 3.12 -19.65
CA VAL A 98 0.85 2.44 -18.70
C VAL A 98 -0.26 1.65 -19.38
N GLU A 99 -0.91 2.22 -20.40
CA GLU A 99 -2.05 1.59 -21.07
C GLU A 99 -1.61 0.31 -21.82
N ALA A 100 -0.49 0.40 -22.56
CA ALA A 100 0.05 -0.78 -23.25
C ALA A 100 0.49 -1.86 -22.25
N PHE A 101 1.09 -1.47 -21.11
CA PHE A 101 1.47 -2.40 -20.06
C PHE A 101 0.26 -3.10 -19.45
N LEU A 102 -0.79 -2.35 -19.08
CA LEU A 102 -2.01 -2.93 -18.52
C LEU A 102 -2.70 -3.88 -19.50
N GLN A 103 -2.76 -3.51 -20.78
CA GLN A 103 -3.32 -4.37 -21.82
C GLN A 103 -2.49 -5.66 -21.99
N HIS A 104 -1.16 -5.55 -22.00
CA HIS A 104 -0.26 -6.71 -22.08
C HIS A 104 -0.45 -7.65 -20.90
N MET A 105 -0.46 -7.14 -19.66
CA MET A 105 -0.68 -7.96 -18.46
C MET A 105 -2.05 -8.64 -18.48
N ALA A 106 -3.08 -7.96 -18.98
CA ALA A 106 -4.40 -8.54 -19.13
C ALA A 106 -4.44 -9.72 -20.14
N THR A 107 -3.63 -9.69 -21.21
CA THR A 107 -3.53 -10.86 -22.14
C THR A 107 -2.91 -12.09 -21.50
N HIS A 108 -2.20 -11.92 -20.37
CA HIS A 108 -1.60 -12.98 -19.56
C HIS A 108 -2.43 -13.33 -18.32
N ASP A 109 -3.67 -12.81 -18.25
CA ASP A 109 -4.60 -13.05 -17.13
C ASP A 109 -4.06 -12.54 -15.78
N ILE A 110 -3.33 -11.41 -15.80
CA ILE A 110 -2.73 -10.77 -14.64
C ILE A 110 -3.45 -9.45 -14.37
N ASP A 111 -3.98 -9.30 -13.14
CA ASP A 111 -4.66 -8.07 -12.68
C ASP A 111 -3.61 -7.01 -12.28
N ALA A 112 -3.13 -6.26 -13.27
CA ALA A 112 -2.29 -5.09 -13.05
C ALA A 112 -3.18 -3.83 -12.97
N ARG A 113 -2.83 -2.89 -12.08
CA ARG A 113 -3.66 -1.71 -11.81
C ARG A 113 -2.86 -0.43 -11.76
N ARG A 114 -3.42 0.62 -12.31
CA ARG A 114 -2.92 1.99 -12.16
C ARG A 114 -3.20 2.47 -10.72
N ILE A 115 -2.16 2.94 -10.01
CA ILE A 115 -2.26 3.39 -8.61
C ILE A 115 -1.33 4.58 -8.41
N TYR A 116 -1.79 5.73 -8.07
CA TYR A 116 -3.10 6.34 -8.14
C TYR A 116 -3.05 7.35 -9.29
N PRO A 117 -4.00 7.36 -10.25
CA PRO A 117 -3.89 8.15 -11.48
C PRO A 117 -4.05 9.66 -11.25
N VAL A 118 -4.65 10.04 -10.13
CA VAL A 118 -4.88 11.45 -9.77
C VAL A 118 -4.14 11.76 -8.47
N PRO A 119 -3.17 12.67 -8.48
CA PRO A 119 -2.50 13.14 -7.27
C PRO A 119 -3.47 13.81 -6.29
N CYS A 120 -3.21 13.71 -4.99
CA CYS A 120 -4.11 14.24 -3.95
C CYS A 120 -4.46 15.71 -4.14
N HIS A 121 -3.47 16.56 -4.49
CA HIS A 121 -3.67 17.99 -4.71
C HIS A 121 -4.58 18.33 -5.92
N GLN A 122 -4.75 17.40 -6.85
CA GLN A 122 -5.61 17.57 -8.04
C GLN A 122 -7.04 17.07 -7.83
N HIS A 123 -7.37 16.51 -6.65
CA HIS A 123 -8.74 16.11 -6.37
C HIS A 123 -9.66 17.33 -6.19
N PRO A 124 -10.89 17.31 -6.73
CA PRO A 124 -11.83 18.44 -6.65
C PRO A 124 -12.08 18.97 -5.24
N VAL A 125 -12.02 18.11 -4.23
CA VAL A 125 -12.22 18.48 -2.83
C VAL A 125 -11.14 19.44 -2.30
N TYR A 126 -9.97 19.48 -2.94
CA TYR A 126 -8.84 20.34 -2.55
C TYR A 126 -8.64 21.55 -3.46
N LYS A 127 -9.53 21.79 -4.43
CA LYS A 127 -9.41 22.88 -5.43
C LYS A 127 -9.18 24.27 -4.83
N ASP A 128 -9.74 24.52 -3.64
CA ASP A 128 -9.64 25.79 -2.92
C ASP A 128 -8.56 25.78 -1.83
N HIS A 129 -7.77 24.69 -1.73
CA HIS A 129 -6.67 24.60 -0.79
C HIS A 129 -5.46 25.39 -1.30
N GLN A 130 -4.73 26.04 -0.37
CA GLN A 130 -3.57 26.89 -0.71
C GLN A 130 -2.54 26.20 -1.61
N GLN A 131 -2.33 24.90 -1.43
CA GLN A 131 -1.36 24.10 -2.21
C GLN A 131 -1.94 23.45 -3.47
N ALA A 132 -3.20 23.68 -3.80
CA ALA A 132 -3.83 23.07 -4.99
C ALA A 132 -3.16 23.49 -6.31
N ASN A 133 -2.56 24.68 -6.33
CA ASN A 133 -1.90 25.26 -7.49
C ASN A 133 -0.36 25.08 -7.49
N ASP A 134 0.20 24.39 -6.49
CA ASP A 134 1.62 24.10 -6.45
C ASP A 134 2.01 23.08 -7.53
N GLU A 135 3.15 23.32 -8.17
CA GLU A 135 3.69 22.41 -9.17
C GLU A 135 4.40 21.23 -8.51
N PHE A 136 3.68 20.19 -8.17
CA PHE A 136 4.24 18.90 -7.73
C PHE A 136 4.64 18.06 -8.94
N SER A 137 5.65 18.49 -9.68
CA SER A 137 6.05 17.90 -10.98
C SER A 137 6.40 16.41 -10.85
N VAL A 138 7.17 16.01 -9.85
CA VAL A 138 7.53 14.61 -9.61
C VAL A 138 6.30 13.76 -9.31
N THR A 139 5.40 14.23 -8.44
CA THR A 139 4.15 13.53 -8.12
C THR A 139 3.26 13.39 -9.34
N SER A 140 3.12 14.46 -10.12
CA SER A 140 2.32 14.47 -11.34
C SER A 140 2.89 13.51 -12.40
N GLN A 141 4.20 13.47 -12.56
CA GLN A 141 4.86 12.52 -13.45
C GLN A 141 4.65 11.08 -12.99
N LEU A 142 4.95 10.77 -11.73
CA LEU A 142 4.81 9.42 -11.18
C LEU A 142 3.38 8.90 -11.26
N SER A 143 2.37 9.73 -11.02
CA SER A 143 0.96 9.32 -11.12
C SER A 143 0.57 8.84 -12.54
N GLN A 144 1.30 9.25 -13.56
CA GLN A 144 1.09 8.83 -14.94
C GLN A 144 1.91 7.58 -15.34
N GLN A 145 2.87 7.16 -14.53
CA GLN A 145 3.82 6.09 -14.84
C GLN A 145 3.70 4.86 -13.93
N LEU A 146 3.05 5.01 -12.75
CA LEU A 146 3.00 3.94 -11.76
C LEU A 146 1.90 2.93 -12.06
N VAL A 147 2.28 1.65 -12.05
CA VAL A 147 1.39 0.50 -12.08
C VAL A 147 1.74 -0.48 -10.97
N SER A 148 0.72 -1.10 -10.39
CA SER A 148 0.89 -2.16 -9.39
C SER A 148 0.57 -3.51 -10.00
N ILE A 149 1.43 -4.49 -9.71
CA ILE A 149 1.25 -5.90 -10.06
C ILE A 149 1.14 -6.75 -8.80
N PRO A 150 0.57 -7.97 -8.87
CA PRO A 150 0.39 -8.84 -7.71
C PRO A 150 1.74 -9.23 -7.07
N VAL A 151 1.81 -9.19 -5.72
CA VAL A 151 3.01 -9.54 -4.94
C VAL A 151 2.66 -10.28 -3.65
N HIS A 152 1.37 -10.58 -3.43
CA HIS A 152 0.88 -11.08 -2.16
C HIS A 152 1.42 -12.49 -1.83
N HIS A 153 1.40 -12.83 -0.54
CA HIS A 153 1.93 -14.09 -0.02
C HIS A 153 1.16 -15.34 -0.51
N GLY A 154 -0.08 -15.17 -0.99
CA GLY A 154 -0.92 -16.26 -1.51
C GLY A 154 -0.66 -16.60 -2.98
N LEU A 155 0.29 -15.94 -3.66
CA LEU A 155 0.68 -16.35 -5.01
C LEU A 155 1.35 -17.73 -4.96
N SER A 156 0.88 -18.66 -5.79
CA SER A 156 1.56 -19.91 -6.07
C SER A 156 2.82 -19.65 -6.93
N GLU A 157 3.72 -20.64 -6.98
CA GLU A 157 4.90 -20.54 -7.86
C GLU A 157 4.50 -20.39 -9.32
N VAL A 158 3.50 -21.14 -9.79
CA VAL A 158 2.98 -21.05 -11.17
C VAL A 158 2.43 -19.65 -11.49
N GLU A 159 1.74 -19.02 -10.55
CA GLU A 159 1.23 -17.65 -10.76
C GLU A 159 2.36 -16.63 -10.77
N LEU A 160 3.36 -16.80 -9.92
CA LEU A 160 4.54 -15.92 -9.90
C LEU A 160 5.37 -16.06 -11.18
N ASP A 161 5.59 -17.30 -11.66
CA ASP A 161 6.28 -17.58 -12.92
C ASP A 161 5.53 -16.95 -14.11
N ARG A 162 4.20 -17.05 -14.14
CA ARG A 162 3.37 -16.38 -15.16
C ARG A 162 3.59 -14.85 -15.16
N ILE A 163 3.70 -14.23 -13.99
CA ILE A 163 3.98 -12.79 -13.90
C ILE A 163 5.36 -12.48 -14.45
N VAL A 164 6.37 -13.29 -14.13
CA VAL A 164 7.75 -13.15 -14.63
C VAL A 164 7.80 -13.30 -16.15
N GLU A 165 7.12 -14.32 -16.72
CA GLU A 165 7.02 -14.52 -18.17
C GLU A 165 6.35 -13.34 -18.86
N ALA A 166 5.25 -12.82 -18.30
CA ALA A 166 4.57 -11.65 -18.83
C ALA A 166 5.47 -10.39 -18.79
N LEU A 167 6.24 -10.19 -17.72
CA LEU A 167 7.19 -9.09 -17.65
C LEU A 167 8.31 -9.22 -18.69
N ASN A 168 8.84 -10.41 -18.90
CA ASN A 168 9.92 -10.67 -19.87
C ASN A 168 9.46 -10.51 -21.34
N SER A 169 8.17 -10.69 -21.61
CA SER A 169 7.60 -10.61 -22.97
C SER A 169 7.03 -9.22 -23.33
N TYR A 170 7.03 -8.26 -22.41
CA TYR A 170 6.58 -6.89 -22.63
C TYR A 170 7.65 -6.06 -23.34
#